data_1e3867bd61d15e831611d5ad85fcc7d4
#
_entry.id   1e3867bd61d15e831611d5ad85fcc7d4
#
_cell.length_a   1.000
_cell.length_b   1.000
_cell.length_c   1.000
_cell.angle_alpha   90.00
_cell.angle_beta   90.00
_cell.angle_gamma   90.00
#
_symmetry.space_group_name_H-M   'P 1'
#
loop_
_entity.id
_entity.type
_entity.pdbx_description
1 polymer ?
#
loop_
_entity_poly.entity_id
_entity_poly.type
_entity_poly.pdbx_seq_one_letter_code
_entity_poly.pdbx_strand_id
1 'polypeptide(L)'
;MKRILAVLMSTAMVLSLAACSQETAKTPEEIYDEALVKSMSLDALDGDMEIAMDMDMGGMTLGMKMSADMQIKKISDTESEMAMVMNTSILGQEVVIEEYFKDGYLYMNDGAGTKVKAPFEYSEIAGQATMNTATSRDFMDKLEMTEDENGNYVFNYTIAQDKMNEYLSDALEGMDELVGDTGSYTIGEMTGTCVIDKDYNVLSDKVHMVMNMTAEGQEVAMSVDVSIVYNAVGDAVTVSFPDDLDSYTEV
;
A
#
# COMPACT_ATOMS: atom_id res chain seq x y z
N MET A 1 16.65 14.82 -67.45
CA MET A 1 16.33 13.51 -66.85
C MET A 1 17.34 13.02 -65.80
N LYS A 2 18.63 13.39 -65.86
CA LYS A 2 19.63 12.95 -64.86
C LYS A 2 19.57 13.64 -63.49
N ARG A 3 18.91 14.79 -63.36
CA ARG A 3 18.80 15.55 -62.07
C ARG A 3 17.58 15.17 -61.25
N ILE A 4 16.60 14.49 -61.82
CA ILE A 4 15.39 14.05 -61.11
C ILE A 4 15.64 12.71 -60.38
N LEU A 5 16.56 11.87 -60.89
CA LEU A 5 16.92 10.59 -60.28
C LEU A 5 17.75 10.77 -58.98
N ALA A 6 18.52 11.85 -58.86
CA ALA A 6 19.34 12.11 -57.68
C ALA A 6 18.52 12.60 -56.48
N VAL A 7 17.38 13.26 -56.71
CA VAL A 7 16.49 13.75 -55.62
C VAL A 7 15.62 12.60 -55.06
N LEU A 8 15.25 11.63 -55.91
CA LEU A 8 14.48 10.45 -55.45
C LEU A 8 15.30 9.45 -54.62
N MET A 9 16.63 9.38 -54.87
CA MET A 9 17.51 8.50 -54.06
C MET A 9 17.86 9.13 -52.69
N SER A 10 17.89 10.45 -52.58
CA SER A 10 18.15 11.11 -51.29
C SER A 10 16.95 11.07 -50.34
N THR A 11 15.72 11.00 -50.84
CA THR A 11 14.52 10.89 -50.05
C THR A 11 14.30 9.48 -49.49
N ALA A 12 14.81 8.45 -50.17
CA ALA A 12 14.72 7.04 -49.71
C ALA A 12 15.73 6.72 -48.59
N MET A 13 16.86 7.46 -48.49
CA MET A 13 17.84 7.23 -47.42
C MET A 13 17.49 7.93 -46.10
N VAL A 14 16.59 8.93 -46.09
CA VAL A 14 16.16 9.59 -44.88
C VAL A 14 15.06 8.80 -44.15
N LEU A 15 14.31 7.96 -44.87
CA LEU A 15 13.27 7.10 -44.31
C LEU A 15 13.80 5.78 -43.70
N SER A 16 15.07 5.42 -43.98
CA SER A 16 15.66 4.19 -43.44
C SER A 16 16.44 4.38 -42.14
N LEU A 17 16.59 5.61 -41.63
CA LEU A 17 17.25 5.93 -40.35
C LEU A 17 16.26 6.14 -39.21
N ALA A 18 14.95 6.16 -39.49
CA ALA A 18 13.90 6.28 -38.47
C ALA A 18 13.39 4.90 -37.97
N ALA A 19 13.99 3.78 -38.44
CA ALA A 19 13.56 2.43 -38.06
C ALA A 19 14.48 1.74 -37.05
N CYS A 20 15.38 2.48 -36.39
CA CYS A 20 16.20 1.94 -35.31
C CYS A 20 15.84 2.62 -33.98
N SER A 21 15.23 1.84 -33.10
CA SER A 21 14.83 2.10 -31.73
C SER A 21 13.49 2.82 -31.51
N GLN A 22 12.39 2.29 -32.01
CA GLN A 22 11.18 2.32 -31.24
C GLN A 22 11.30 1.15 -30.23
N GLU A 23 11.82 1.42 -29.06
CA GLU A 23 11.35 0.69 -27.88
C GLU A 23 9.84 0.86 -27.93
N THR A 24 9.12 -0.24 -28.13
CA THR A 24 7.66 -0.21 -28.03
C THR A 24 7.33 0.32 -26.66
N ALA A 25 6.71 1.49 -26.60
CA ALA A 25 6.26 2.06 -25.34
C ALA A 25 5.46 0.99 -24.60
N LYS A 26 5.80 0.74 -23.34
CA LYS A 26 5.09 -0.24 -22.50
C LYS A 26 3.62 0.13 -22.41
N THR A 27 2.77 -0.88 -22.36
CA THR A 27 1.35 -0.68 -22.10
C THR A 27 1.11 -0.27 -20.64
N PRO A 28 -0.02 0.36 -20.30
CA PRO A 28 -0.37 0.66 -18.91
C PRO A 28 -0.27 -0.57 -18.00
N GLU A 29 -0.73 -1.71 -18.49
CA GLU A 29 -0.70 -2.97 -17.76
C GLU A 29 0.72 -3.44 -17.47
N GLU A 30 1.63 -3.34 -18.46
CA GLU A 30 3.03 -3.71 -18.29
C GLU A 30 3.75 -2.81 -17.29
N ILE A 31 3.43 -1.51 -17.26
CA ILE A 31 3.97 -0.54 -16.31
C ILE A 31 3.51 -0.88 -14.89
N TYR A 32 2.22 -1.15 -14.73
CA TYR A 32 1.63 -1.49 -13.44
C TYR A 32 2.21 -2.79 -12.88
N ASP A 33 2.26 -3.84 -13.69
CA ASP A 33 2.78 -5.16 -13.30
C ASP A 33 4.27 -5.08 -12.89
N GLU A 34 5.07 -4.28 -13.61
CA GLU A 34 6.49 -4.11 -13.28
C GLU A 34 6.67 -3.37 -11.95
N ALA A 35 5.87 -2.34 -11.70
CA ALA A 35 5.88 -1.63 -10.43
C ALA A 35 5.42 -2.53 -9.27
N LEU A 36 4.40 -3.37 -9.50
CA LEU A 36 3.94 -4.35 -8.53
C LEU A 36 5.05 -5.35 -8.17
N VAL A 37 5.69 -5.95 -9.16
CA VAL A 37 6.82 -6.88 -8.94
C VAL A 37 7.97 -6.20 -8.20
N LYS A 38 8.26 -4.95 -8.55
CA LYS A 38 9.30 -4.17 -7.88
C LYS A 38 8.95 -3.89 -6.42
N SER A 39 7.73 -3.49 -6.12
CA SER A 39 7.28 -3.22 -4.74
C SER A 39 7.32 -4.48 -3.86
N MET A 40 6.99 -5.65 -4.41
CA MET A 40 7.08 -6.94 -3.71
C MET A 40 8.52 -7.38 -3.39
N SER A 41 9.52 -6.82 -4.08
CA SER A 41 10.93 -7.16 -3.90
C SER A 41 11.71 -6.14 -3.06
N LEU A 42 11.03 -5.19 -2.43
CA LEU A 42 11.68 -4.18 -1.61
C LEU A 42 12.21 -4.79 -0.31
N ASP A 43 13.52 -4.60 -0.06
CA ASP A 43 14.14 -4.97 1.20
C ASP A 43 14.01 -3.88 2.27
N ALA A 44 13.59 -2.68 1.90
CA ALA A 44 13.38 -1.59 2.85
C ALA A 44 12.34 -0.59 2.33
N LEU A 45 11.52 -0.07 3.23
CA LEU A 45 10.55 0.97 2.98
C LEU A 45 10.45 1.94 4.17
N ASP A 46 10.15 3.18 3.86
CA ASP A 46 9.72 4.24 4.77
C ASP A 46 8.43 4.80 4.20
N GLY A 47 7.36 4.81 4.98
CA GLY A 47 6.06 5.24 4.50
C GLY A 47 5.07 5.56 5.59
N ASP A 48 4.09 6.36 5.21
CA ASP A 48 2.99 6.82 6.05
C ASP A 48 1.70 6.14 5.58
N MET A 49 0.96 5.55 6.51
CA MET A 49 -0.35 4.96 6.27
C MET A 49 -1.42 5.76 7.00
N GLU A 50 -2.54 6.00 6.34
CA GLU A 50 -3.74 6.55 6.94
C GLU A 50 -4.93 5.65 6.64
N ILE A 51 -5.73 5.36 7.66
CA ILE A 51 -7.00 4.65 7.55
C ILE A 51 -8.08 5.54 8.16
N ALA A 52 -9.11 5.86 7.37
CA ALA A 52 -10.31 6.51 7.85
C ALA A 52 -11.49 5.55 7.66
N MET A 53 -12.28 5.38 8.71
CA MET A 53 -13.46 4.53 8.71
C MET A 53 -14.65 5.32 9.24
N ASP A 54 -15.70 5.39 8.45
CA ASP A 54 -16.97 5.99 8.84
C ASP A 54 -18.08 4.93 8.82
N MET A 55 -18.80 4.79 9.93
CA MET A 55 -19.92 3.87 10.09
C MET A 55 -21.21 4.66 10.31
N ASP A 56 -22.21 4.43 9.48
CA ASP A 56 -23.57 4.98 9.67
C ASP A 56 -24.50 3.88 10.25
N MET A 57 -24.98 4.15 11.44
CA MET A 57 -25.90 3.29 12.21
C MET A 57 -27.28 3.94 12.30
N GLY A 58 -27.93 4.15 11.17
CA GLY A 58 -29.30 4.68 11.15
C GLY A 58 -29.44 6.13 11.60
N GLY A 59 -28.48 6.99 11.20
CA GLY A 59 -28.47 8.44 11.45
C GLY A 59 -27.47 8.87 12.53
N MET A 60 -26.71 7.95 13.09
CA MET A 60 -25.53 8.24 13.91
C MET A 60 -24.28 7.80 13.15
N THR A 61 -23.38 8.75 12.86
CA THR A 61 -22.11 8.45 12.23
C THR A 61 -21.03 8.33 13.29
N LEU A 62 -20.32 7.20 13.27
CA LEU A 62 -19.13 6.96 14.09
C LEU A 62 -17.91 6.95 13.17
N GLY A 63 -17.01 7.93 13.35
CA GLY A 63 -15.74 8.01 12.64
C GLY A 63 -14.58 7.50 13.49
N MET A 64 -13.70 6.72 12.87
CA MET A 64 -12.41 6.30 13.42
C MET A 64 -11.31 6.68 12.43
N LYS A 65 -10.19 7.17 12.97
CA LYS A 65 -9.00 7.45 12.16
C LYS A 65 -7.79 6.79 12.79
N MET A 66 -6.97 6.20 11.95
CA MET A 66 -5.69 5.63 12.32
C MET A 66 -4.64 6.15 11.34
N SER A 67 -3.48 6.53 11.87
CA SER A 67 -2.28 6.77 11.05
C SER A 67 -1.13 5.95 11.61
N ALA A 68 -0.22 5.54 10.74
CA ALA A 68 1.00 4.85 11.12
C ALA A 68 2.16 5.36 10.27
N ASP A 69 3.21 5.83 10.97
CA ASP A 69 4.51 6.11 10.36
C ASP A 69 5.36 4.86 10.52
N MET A 70 5.89 4.32 9.44
CA MET A 70 6.56 3.04 9.45
C MET A 70 7.86 3.05 8.66
N GLN A 71 8.89 2.48 9.27
CA GLN A 71 10.19 2.25 8.67
C GLN A 71 10.55 0.78 8.87
N ILE A 72 10.81 0.08 7.78
CA ILE A 72 11.22 -1.33 7.81
C ILE A 72 12.46 -1.49 6.94
N LYS A 73 13.44 -2.26 7.41
CA LYS A 73 14.64 -2.58 6.67
C LYS A 73 15.09 -4.01 6.96
N LYS A 74 15.18 -4.81 5.92
CA LYS A 74 15.83 -6.12 5.96
C LYS A 74 17.34 -5.92 6.01
N ILE A 75 17.99 -6.42 7.04
CA ILE A 75 19.45 -6.37 7.21
C ILE A 75 20.09 -7.63 6.63
N SER A 76 19.46 -8.79 6.85
CA SER A 76 19.87 -10.09 6.32
C SER A 76 18.63 -11.00 6.16
N ASP A 77 18.85 -12.26 5.76
CA ASP A 77 17.75 -13.24 5.67
C ASP A 77 17.17 -13.66 7.02
N THR A 78 17.81 -13.29 8.12
CA THR A 78 17.38 -13.63 9.48
C THR A 78 17.27 -12.41 10.39
N GLU A 79 17.49 -11.20 9.86
CA GLU A 79 17.53 -9.97 10.65
C GLU A 79 16.85 -8.83 9.91
N SER A 80 16.05 -8.09 10.61
CA SER A 80 15.46 -6.83 10.14
C SER A 80 15.44 -5.79 11.25
N GLU A 81 15.21 -4.57 10.87
CA GLU A 81 14.90 -3.45 11.75
C GLU A 81 13.54 -2.89 11.37
N MET A 82 12.75 -2.51 12.37
CA MET A 82 11.44 -1.87 12.19
C MET A 82 11.23 -0.79 13.23
N ALA A 83 10.65 0.31 12.81
CA ALA A 83 10.07 1.31 13.68
C ALA A 83 8.66 1.63 13.16
N MET A 84 7.67 1.60 14.05
CA MET A 84 6.29 1.94 13.74
C MET A 84 5.71 2.79 14.85
N VAL A 85 5.11 3.93 14.48
CA VAL A 85 4.37 4.81 15.38
C VAL A 85 2.94 4.88 14.91
N MET A 86 2.03 4.35 15.69
CA MET A 86 0.61 4.25 15.38
C MET A 86 -0.17 5.28 16.21
N ASN A 87 -0.98 6.10 15.56
CA ASN A 87 -1.91 7.03 16.19
C ASN A 87 -3.33 6.60 15.84
N THR A 88 -4.13 6.32 16.86
CA THR A 88 -5.54 5.98 16.68
C THR A 88 -6.42 7.01 17.39
N SER A 89 -7.42 7.54 16.68
CA SER A 89 -8.42 8.46 17.23
C SER A 89 -9.79 7.82 17.16
N ILE A 90 -10.40 7.60 18.33
CA ILE A 90 -11.74 7.05 18.48
C ILE A 90 -12.54 8.00 19.39
N LEU A 91 -13.65 8.55 18.87
CA LEU A 91 -14.52 9.48 19.63
C LEU A 91 -13.76 10.69 20.22
N GLY A 92 -12.67 11.12 19.53
CA GLY A 92 -11.84 12.25 19.98
C GLY A 92 -10.85 11.91 21.09
N GLN A 93 -10.68 10.63 21.43
CA GLN A 93 -9.59 10.15 22.28
C GLN A 93 -8.47 9.64 21.38
N GLU A 94 -7.27 10.15 21.61
CA GLU A 94 -6.07 9.74 20.86
C GLU A 94 -5.28 8.74 21.70
N VAL A 95 -4.85 7.65 21.07
CA VAL A 95 -3.95 6.65 21.61
C VAL A 95 -2.77 6.53 20.66
N VAL A 96 -1.57 6.64 21.21
CA VAL A 96 -0.31 6.45 20.46
C VAL A 96 0.31 5.14 20.91
N ILE A 97 0.65 4.28 19.98
CA ILE A 97 1.38 3.03 20.22
C ILE A 97 2.65 3.10 19.40
N GLU A 98 3.78 2.81 20.02
CA GLU A 98 5.06 2.74 19.36
C GLU A 98 5.61 1.32 19.44
N GLU A 99 6.03 0.78 18.31
CA GLU A 99 6.62 -0.56 18.20
C GLU A 99 7.96 -0.47 17.48
N TYR A 100 8.97 -1.13 18.04
CA TYR A 100 10.30 -1.18 17.45
C TYR A 100 10.81 -2.61 17.47
N PHE A 101 11.38 -3.06 16.36
CA PHE A 101 12.07 -4.34 16.30
C PHE A 101 13.55 -4.10 16.03
N LYS A 102 14.39 -4.59 16.94
CA LYS A 102 15.82 -4.43 16.85
C LYS A 102 16.53 -5.53 17.64
N ASP A 103 17.63 -6.07 17.07
CA ASP A 103 18.50 -7.04 17.75
C ASP A 103 17.75 -8.26 18.32
N GLY A 104 16.68 -8.73 17.64
CA GLY A 104 15.87 -9.86 18.06
C GLY A 104 14.89 -9.58 19.20
N TYR A 105 14.59 -8.31 19.50
CA TYR A 105 13.61 -7.89 20.48
C TYR A 105 12.54 -7.00 19.84
N LEU A 106 11.29 -7.25 20.22
CA LEU A 106 10.18 -6.33 20.00
C LEU A 106 10.04 -5.43 21.22
N TYR A 107 10.07 -4.13 21.01
CA TYR A 107 9.87 -3.09 21.99
C TYR A 107 8.51 -2.46 21.78
N MET A 108 7.72 -2.32 22.82
CA MET A 108 6.38 -1.72 22.77
C MET A 108 6.25 -0.61 23.81
N ASN A 109 5.70 0.52 23.37
CA ASN A 109 5.27 1.63 24.24
C ASN A 109 3.77 1.88 23.97
N ASP A 110 2.95 1.72 25.00
CA ASP A 110 1.48 1.86 24.91
C ASP A 110 0.98 3.32 24.99
N GLY A 111 1.92 4.29 25.03
CA GLY A 111 1.59 5.71 25.18
C GLY A 111 1.00 6.09 26.55
N ALA A 112 0.61 5.11 27.39
CA ALA A 112 0.12 5.31 28.75
C ALA A 112 1.23 5.20 29.82
N GLY A 113 2.46 4.94 29.39
CA GLY A 113 3.64 4.87 30.23
C GLY A 113 4.21 3.46 30.44
N THR A 114 3.65 2.43 29.78
CA THR A 114 4.18 1.09 29.81
C THR A 114 5.19 0.94 28.68
N LYS A 115 6.45 0.66 29.02
CA LYS A 115 7.52 0.36 28.07
C LYS A 115 8.06 -1.04 28.35
N VAL A 116 7.79 -1.97 27.45
CA VAL A 116 8.19 -3.38 27.58
C VAL A 116 8.93 -3.86 26.35
N LYS A 117 9.79 -4.87 26.53
CA LYS A 117 10.43 -5.59 25.43
C LYS A 117 10.33 -7.09 25.67
N ALA A 118 10.22 -7.83 24.59
CA ALA A 118 10.25 -9.30 24.60
C ALA A 118 11.15 -9.83 23.48
N PRO A 119 11.81 -10.99 23.66
CA PRO A 119 12.44 -11.69 22.55
C PRO A 119 11.38 -12.00 21.46
N PHE A 120 11.74 -11.75 20.22
CA PHE A 120 10.82 -11.94 19.09
C PHE A 120 11.54 -12.48 17.87
N GLU A 121 10.95 -13.45 17.18
CA GLU A 121 11.55 -14.11 16.02
C GLU A 121 11.28 -13.29 14.75
N TYR A 122 12.30 -13.07 13.92
CA TYR A 122 12.15 -12.38 12.63
C TYR A 122 11.06 -13.00 11.74
N SER A 123 10.93 -14.33 11.77
CA SER A 123 9.90 -15.06 11.01
C SER A 123 8.46 -14.61 11.31
N GLU A 124 8.22 -14.08 12.48
CA GLU A 124 6.89 -13.58 12.90
C GLU A 124 6.60 -12.20 12.31
N ILE A 125 7.66 -11.40 12.05
CA ILE A 125 7.53 -10.09 11.37
C ILE A 125 7.57 -10.24 9.86
N ALA A 126 8.30 -11.21 9.32
CA ALA A 126 8.50 -11.34 7.89
C ALA A 126 7.18 -11.48 7.10
N GLY A 127 6.14 -12.04 7.72
CA GLY A 127 4.78 -12.09 7.17
C GLY A 127 4.03 -10.75 7.22
N GLN A 128 4.36 -9.89 8.18
CA GLN A 128 3.73 -8.57 8.36
C GLN A 128 4.48 -7.47 7.58
N ALA A 129 5.78 -7.64 7.35
CA ALA A 129 6.63 -6.68 6.65
C ALA A 129 6.36 -6.58 5.15
N THR A 130 5.60 -7.50 4.58
CA THR A 130 5.09 -7.38 3.22
C THR A 130 3.86 -6.47 3.19
N MET A 131 4.02 -5.19 3.53
CA MET A 131 3.00 -4.18 3.27
C MET A 131 2.96 -3.85 1.77
N ASN A 132 2.73 -4.87 0.98
CA ASN A 132 2.39 -4.68 -0.41
C ASN A 132 0.88 -4.41 -0.50
N THR A 133 0.52 -3.14 -0.53
CA THR A 133 -0.86 -2.69 -0.73
C THR A 133 -1.24 -2.63 -2.20
N ALA A 134 -0.27 -2.80 -3.10
CA ALA A 134 -0.54 -2.77 -4.52
C ALA A 134 -1.43 -3.95 -4.92
N THR A 135 -2.62 -3.64 -5.38
CA THR A 135 -3.63 -4.60 -5.78
C THR A 135 -3.20 -5.37 -7.03
N SER A 136 -3.26 -6.70 -7.00
CA SER A 136 -3.01 -7.50 -8.21
C SER A 136 -4.04 -7.18 -9.29
N ARG A 137 -3.57 -7.04 -10.53
CA ARG A 137 -4.44 -6.83 -11.70
C ARG A 137 -5.48 -7.94 -11.91
N ASP A 138 -5.21 -9.13 -11.40
CA ASP A 138 -6.12 -10.26 -11.51
C ASP A 138 -7.48 -10.00 -10.82
N PHE A 139 -7.51 -9.09 -9.87
CA PHE A 139 -8.73 -8.67 -9.17
C PHE A 139 -9.43 -7.47 -9.82
N MET A 140 -8.77 -6.77 -10.75
CA MET A 140 -9.31 -5.55 -11.34
C MET A 140 -10.33 -5.84 -12.46
N ASP A 141 -11.40 -5.06 -12.50
CA ASP A 141 -12.33 -4.96 -13.63
C ASP A 141 -11.87 -3.88 -14.62
N LYS A 142 -11.29 -2.80 -14.11
CA LYS A 142 -10.87 -1.64 -14.88
C LYS A 142 -9.55 -1.11 -14.38
N LEU A 143 -8.65 -0.74 -15.32
CA LEU A 143 -7.40 -0.05 -15.06
C LEU A 143 -7.24 1.07 -16.08
N GLU A 144 -7.17 2.31 -15.65
CA GLU A 144 -6.95 3.48 -16.49
C GLU A 144 -5.70 4.21 -16.06
N MET A 145 -4.84 4.60 -17.00
CA MET A 145 -3.62 5.34 -16.74
C MET A 145 -3.70 6.77 -17.28
N THR A 146 -3.22 7.72 -16.49
CA THR A 146 -2.95 9.11 -16.89
C THR A 146 -1.54 9.49 -16.41
N GLU A 147 -1.05 10.67 -16.78
CA GLU A 147 0.20 11.22 -16.23
C GLU A 147 -0.12 12.47 -15.39
N ASP A 148 0.59 12.65 -14.28
CA ASP A 148 0.52 13.87 -13.47
C ASP A 148 1.46 14.97 -13.99
N GLU A 149 1.48 16.13 -13.34
CA GLU A 149 2.32 17.29 -13.72
C GLU A 149 3.83 17.00 -13.60
N ASN A 150 4.22 16.01 -12.79
CA ASN A 150 5.61 15.56 -12.60
C ASN A 150 6.00 14.49 -13.62
N GLY A 151 5.04 14.02 -14.41
CA GLY A 151 5.20 12.94 -15.36
C GLY A 151 5.15 11.56 -14.74
N ASN A 152 4.65 11.41 -13.50
CA ASN A 152 4.38 10.11 -12.90
C ASN A 152 3.15 9.47 -13.54
N TYR A 153 3.09 8.15 -13.54
CA TYR A 153 1.93 7.40 -13.97
C TYR A 153 0.90 7.33 -12.86
N VAL A 154 -0.33 7.77 -13.13
CA VAL A 154 -1.46 7.71 -12.21
C VAL A 154 -2.43 6.67 -12.71
N PHE A 155 -2.58 5.60 -11.97
CA PHE A 155 -3.50 4.51 -12.28
C PHE A 155 -4.76 4.64 -11.42
N ASN A 156 -5.93 4.63 -12.08
CA ASN A 156 -7.21 4.49 -11.41
C ASN A 156 -7.79 3.13 -11.75
N TYR A 157 -8.24 2.39 -10.74
CA TYR A 157 -8.74 1.05 -10.90
C TYR A 157 -10.01 0.78 -10.10
N THR A 158 -10.75 -0.23 -10.51
CA THR A 158 -11.88 -0.79 -9.76
C THR A 158 -11.67 -2.28 -9.58
N ILE A 159 -12.09 -2.81 -8.44
CA ILE A 159 -12.06 -4.25 -8.17
C ILE A 159 -13.32 -4.90 -8.71
N ALA A 160 -13.16 -6.02 -9.42
CA ALA A 160 -14.25 -6.79 -9.97
C ALA A 160 -15.14 -7.33 -8.84
N GLN A 161 -16.45 -7.09 -8.95
CA GLN A 161 -17.42 -7.42 -7.90
C GLN A 161 -17.45 -8.93 -7.58
N ASP A 162 -17.28 -9.78 -8.58
CA ASP A 162 -17.25 -11.24 -8.43
C ASP A 162 -15.97 -11.76 -7.78
N LYS A 163 -14.91 -10.95 -7.75
CA LYS A 163 -13.61 -11.28 -7.12
C LYS A 163 -13.41 -10.63 -5.76
N MET A 164 -14.34 -9.79 -5.33
CA MET A 164 -14.21 -9.00 -4.11
C MET A 164 -14.01 -9.87 -2.86
N ASN A 165 -14.79 -10.96 -2.74
CA ASN A 165 -14.69 -11.86 -1.60
C ASN A 165 -13.34 -12.61 -1.57
N GLU A 166 -12.77 -12.96 -2.74
CA GLU A 166 -11.46 -13.58 -2.83
C GLU A 166 -10.36 -12.57 -2.47
N TYR A 167 -10.46 -11.35 -2.98
CA TYR A 167 -9.50 -10.27 -2.71
C TYR A 167 -9.43 -9.90 -1.23
N LEU A 168 -10.57 -9.90 -0.55
CA LEU A 168 -10.66 -9.54 0.87
C LEU A 168 -10.59 -10.75 1.81
N SER A 169 -10.42 -11.99 1.30
CA SER A 169 -10.47 -13.20 2.13
C SER A 169 -9.54 -13.12 3.33
N ASP A 170 -8.30 -12.72 3.13
CA ASP A 170 -7.30 -12.65 4.19
C ASP A 170 -7.60 -11.53 5.21
N ALA A 171 -8.14 -10.40 4.74
CA ALA A 171 -8.56 -9.30 5.61
C ALA A 171 -9.84 -9.65 6.40
N LEU A 172 -10.72 -10.46 5.82
CA LEU A 172 -11.99 -10.86 6.42
C LEU A 172 -11.84 -11.99 7.43
N GLU A 173 -10.83 -12.85 7.33
CA GLU A 173 -10.55 -13.88 8.35
C GLU A 173 -10.35 -13.25 9.74
N GLY A 174 -9.69 -12.10 9.84
CA GLY A 174 -9.57 -11.35 11.09
C GLY A 174 -10.85 -10.63 11.53
N MET A 175 -11.75 -10.30 10.60
CA MET A 175 -13.02 -9.63 10.91
C MET A 175 -14.12 -10.60 11.37
N ASP A 176 -14.11 -11.84 10.95
CA ASP A 176 -15.09 -12.85 11.37
C ASP A 176 -15.07 -13.05 12.91
N GLU A 177 -13.92 -12.89 13.55
CA GLU A 177 -13.79 -12.90 15.01
C GLU A 177 -14.44 -11.65 15.67
N LEU A 178 -14.46 -10.53 14.97
CA LEU A 178 -15.02 -9.26 15.46
C LEU A 178 -16.53 -9.15 15.25
N VAL A 179 -17.06 -9.71 14.17
CA VAL A 179 -18.49 -9.60 13.76
C VAL A 179 -19.33 -10.70 14.40
N GLY A 180 -18.73 -11.83 14.79
CA GLY A 180 -19.41 -12.98 15.41
C GLY A 180 -20.38 -13.70 14.46
N ASP A 181 -20.92 -14.82 14.93
CA ASP A 181 -21.77 -15.78 14.15
C ASP A 181 -23.09 -15.24 13.60
N THR A 182 -23.45 -13.98 13.82
CA THR A 182 -24.79 -13.43 13.52
C THR A 182 -24.84 -12.37 12.46
N GLY A 183 -23.70 -11.95 11.91
CA GLY A 183 -23.62 -10.89 10.92
C GLY A 183 -23.54 -11.40 9.48
N SER A 184 -24.15 -10.66 8.56
CA SER A 184 -23.86 -10.78 7.13
C SER A 184 -23.31 -9.44 6.64
N TYR A 185 -22.35 -9.49 5.71
CA TYR A 185 -21.87 -8.28 5.06
C TYR A 185 -21.94 -8.43 3.54
N THR A 186 -22.06 -7.30 2.88
CA THR A 186 -21.92 -7.18 1.43
C THR A 186 -20.93 -6.07 1.14
N ILE A 187 -19.94 -6.36 0.32
CA ILE A 187 -18.99 -5.36 -0.12
C ILE A 187 -19.55 -4.71 -1.37
N GLY A 188 -19.62 -3.38 -1.32
CA GLY A 188 -20.09 -2.57 -2.43
C GLY A 188 -18.99 -2.34 -3.47
N GLU A 189 -18.80 -1.09 -3.86
CA GLU A 189 -17.75 -0.71 -4.81
C GLU A 189 -16.40 -0.56 -4.06
N MET A 190 -15.34 -1.02 -4.71
CA MET A 190 -13.96 -0.78 -4.28
C MET A 190 -13.18 -0.17 -5.43
N THR A 191 -12.61 1.00 -5.18
CA THR A 191 -11.82 1.75 -6.15
C THR A 191 -10.45 2.10 -5.58
N GLY A 192 -9.47 2.24 -6.45
CA GLY A 192 -8.13 2.65 -6.02
C GLY A 192 -7.45 3.61 -6.98
N THR A 193 -6.44 4.30 -6.45
CA THR A 193 -5.55 5.18 -7.21
C THR A 193 -4.12 4.91 -6.78
N CYS A 194 -3.29 4.38 -7.70
CA CYS A 194 -1.88 4.12 -7.50
C CYS A 194 -1.04 5.11 -8.32
N VAL A 195 -0.04 5.72 -7.69
CA VAL A 195 0.91 6.63 -8.36
C VAL A 195 2.27 5.94 -8.44
N ILE A 196 2.83 5.90 -9.63
CA ILE A 196 4.08 5.20 -9.96
C ILE A 196 5.03 6.18 -10.67
N ASP A 197 6.29 6.25 -10.25
CA ASP A 197 7.29 7.09 -10.90
C ASP A 197 7.83 6.48 -12.21
N LYS A 198 8.71 7.21 -12.90
CA LYS A 198 9.33 6.76 -14.17
C LYS A 198 10.30 5.59 -13.99
N ASP A 199 10.74 5.34 -12.77
CA ASP A 199 11.60 4.22 -12.41
C ASP A 199 10.80 3.03 -11.88
N TYR A 200 9.46 3.05 -12.03
CA TYR A 200 8.50 2.05 -11.57
C TYR A 200 8.49 1.84 -10.06
N ASN A 201 8.80 2.85 -9.26
CA ASN A 201 8.53 2.81 -7.83
C ASN A 201 7.09 3.26 -7.58
N VAL A 202 6.38 2.54 -6.72
CA VAL A 202 5.10 3.01 -6.19
C VAL A 202 5.38 4.17 -5.24
N LEU A 203 4.78 5.33 -5.49
CA LEU A 203 4.89 6.52 -4.66
C LEU A 203 3.74 6.62 -3.65
N SER A 204 2.56 6.20 -4.05
CA SER A 204 1.39 6.14 -3.18
C SER A 204 0.35 5.19 -3.72
N ASP A 205 -0.45 4.65 -2.81
CA ASP A 205 -1.66 3.91 -3.13
C ASP A 205 -2.81 4.37 -2.23
N LYS A 206 -4.00 4.54 -2.81
CA LYS A 206 -5.22 4.93 -2.11
C LYS A 206 -6.33 4.00 -2.53
N VAL A 207 -7.03 3.47 -1.54
CA VAL A 207 -8.15 2.57 -1.74
C VAL A 207 -9.37 3.11 -1.01
N HIS A 208 -10.49 3.15 -1.69
CA HIS A 208 -11.79 3.46 -1.11
C HIS A 208 -12.70 2.25 -1.23
N MET A 209 -13.34 1.85 -0.14
CA MET A 209 -14.24 0.71 -0.08
C MET A 209 -15.52 1.09 0.65
N VAL A 210 -16.65 0.64 0.12
CA VAL A 210 -17.96 0.74 0.79
C VAL A 210 -18.43 -0.66 1.15
N MET A 211 -18.87 -0.83 2.37
CA MET A 211 -19.38 -2.10 2.90
C MET A 211 -20.72 -1.86 3.59
N ASN A 212 -21.66 -2.78 3.38
CA ASN A 212 -22.92 -2.79 4.13
C ASN A 212 -22.95 -4.05 4.98
N MET A 213 -23.23 -3.88 6.25
CA MET A 213 -23.31 -4.97 7.22
C MET A 213 -24.72 -5.02 7.80
N THR A 214 -25.19 -6.20 8.15
CA THR A 214 -26.40 -6.38 8.94
C THR A 214 -26.02 -7.04 10.24
N ALA A 215 -26.17 -6.30 11.35
CA ALA A 215 -25.91 -6.80 12.70
C ALA A 215 -27.20 -6.66 13.52
N GLU A 216 -27.64 -7.75 14.15
CA GLU A 216 -28.89 -7.80 14.95
C GLU A 216 -30.13 -7.26 14.23
N GLY A 217 -30.20 -7.37 12.91
CA GLY A 217 -31.30 -6.88 12.08
C GLY A 217 -31.25 -5.38 11.77
N GLN A 218 -30.18 -4.70 12.11
CA GLN A 218 -29.91 -3.31 11.74
C GLN A 218 -28.90 -3.27 10.59
N GLU A 219 -29.17 -2.43 9.60
CA GLU A 219 -28.22 -2.15 8.51
C GLU A 219 -27.22 -1.09 8.97
N VAL A 220 -25.96 -1.37 8.77
CA VAL A 220 -24.83 -0.46 9.02
C VAL A 220 -24.09 -0.28 7.71
N ALA A 221 -24.03 0.96 7.22
CA ALA A 221 -23.18 1.30 6.09
C ALA A 221 -21.80 1.74 6.61
N MET A 222 -20.73 1.20 6.04
CA MET A 222 -19.35 1.53 6.40
C MET A 222 -18.61 1.95 5.13
N SER A 223 -17.86 3.06 5.22
CA SER A 223 -16.85 3.41 4.23
C SER A 223 -15.45 3.34 4.88
N VAL A 224 -14.51 2.83 4.11
CA VAL A 224 -13.11 2.71 4.52
C VAL A 224 -12.25 3.36 3.45
N ASP A 225 -11.45 4.33 3.85
CA ASP A 225 -10.41 4.94 3.04
C ASP A 225 -9.05 4.54 3.60
N VAL A 226 -8.23 3.90 2.78
CA VAL A 226 -6.83 3.55 3.10
C VAL A 226 -5.93 4.34 2.18
N SER A 227 -4.92 4.99 2.73
CA SER A 227 -3.91 5.72 1.95
C SER A 227 -2.53 5.35 2.45
N ILE A 228 -1.62 5.04 1.53
CA ILE A 228 -0.21 4.83 1.83
C ILE A 228 0.61 5.75 0.93
N VAL A 229 1.62 6.39 1.53
CA VAL A 229 2.60 7.21 0.84
C VAL A 229 3.98 6.67 1.17
N TYR A 230 4.79 6.40 0.17
CA TYR A 230 6.15 5.92 0.34
C TYR A 230 7.12 7.11 0.30
N ASN A 231 7.78 7.38 1.42
CA ASN A 231 8.74 8.47 1.57
C ASN A 231 10.11 8.09 1.03
N ALA A 232 10.52 6.83 1.24
CA ALA A 232 11.75 6.26 0.70
C ALA A 232 11.63 4.74 0.54
N VAL A 233 12.41 4.18 -0.39
CA VAL A 233 12.51 2.73 -0.62
C VAL A 233 13.97 2.32 -0.81
N GLY A 234 14.29 1.06 -0.49
CA GLY A 234 15.60 0.47 -0.69
C GLY A 234 16.69 1.12 0.15
N ASP A 235 17.87 1.35 -0.44
CA ASP A 235 19.05 1.83 0.27
C ASP A 235 18.89 3.21 0.93
N ALA A 236 17.93 4.00 0.49
CA ALA A 236 17.65 5.32 1.07
C ALA A 236 16.98 5.25 2.45
N VAL A 237 16.42 4.10 2.82
CA VAL A 237 15.71 3.92 4.09
C VAL A 237 16.68 3.81 5.26
N THR A 238 16.38 4.56 6.32
CA THR A 238 17.07 4.48 7.60
C THR A 238 16.02 4.32 8.70
N VAL A 239 16.12 3.24 9.47
CA VAL A 239 15.23 3.01 10.61
C VAL A 239 15.69 3.85 11.79
N SER A 240 14.80 4.63 12.35
CA SER A 240 15.05 5.54 13.46
C SER A 240 14.52 4.95 14.76
N PHE A 241 15.35 4.87 15.78
CA PHE A 241 14.98 4.35 17.09
C PHE A 241 15.06 5.44 18.15
N PRO A 242 14.21 5.39 19.19
CA PRO A 242 14.35 6.29 20.34
C PRO A 242 15.62 5.96 21.13
N ASP A 243 16.21 6.98 21.73
CA ASP A 243 17.46 6.86 22.51
C ASP A 243 17.30 6.04 23.80
N ASP A 244 16.06 5.78 24.23
CA ASP A 244 15.75 5.18 25.52
C ASP A 244 15.30 3.70 25.45
N LEU A 245 15.57 2.98 24.36
CA LEU A 245 15.25 1.54 24.24
C LEU A 245 15.81 0.70 25.41
N ASP A 246 16.95 1.11 25.96
CA ASP A 246 17.56 0.44 27.13
C ASP A 246 16.70 0.54 28.41
N SER A 247 15.72 1.47 28.44
CA SER A 247 14.82 1.66 29.58
C SER A 247 13.61 0.72 29.56
N TYR A 248 13.38 -0.03 28.48
CA TYR A 248 12.24 -0.94 28.35
C TYR A 248 12.44 -2.18 29.24
N THR A 249 11.37 -2.54 29.97
CA THR A 249 11.38 -3.68 30.87
C THR A 249 11.17 -4.98 30.10
N GLU A 250 12.04 -5.95 30.30
CA GLU A 250 11.91 -7.28 29.67
C GLU A 250 10.81 -8.09 30.36
N VAL A 251 9.93 -8.72 29.54
CA VAL A 251 8.77 -9.50 29.99
C VAL A 251 8.79 -10.90 29.44
#